data_498633e503d44911d432f870de8027bb
#
_entry.id   498633e503d44911d432f870de8027bb
#
_cell.length_a   1.000
_cell.length_b   1.000
_cell.length_c   1.000
_cell.angle_alpha   90.00
_cell.angle_beta   90.00
_cell.angle_gamma   90.00
#
_symmetry.space_group_name_H-M   'P 1'
#
loop_
_entity.id
_entity.type
_entity.pdbx_description
1 polymer ?
#
loop_
_entity_poly.entity_id
_entity_poly.type
_entity_poly.pdbx_seq_one_letter_code
_entity_poly.pdbx_strand_id
1 'polypeptide(L)'
;MKSFLAASVVAVATMAACATPARAAGETLTVCLDENLPPLSAHHRGKPDSGFDVALAQAIADRLGRPLRIQWFESKLDEDSSPALEANALLSDGRCALVGSYVLTRDSLVAPGVKTAKLPDFDGATRPDRTRRVPLGVLAPSQPYLYSPLTIALGPQAVEKARDRHIAGVGDLAGMRIGIESGTLADAILMTFDNGRLIDDITHLVPGRDDLLGALERGELDATLLDLRRLDAWRAAHADSRIAASGYFYPIGVNRGYVGLAGDEALLGAVNKALSDLQAAGTIASLARAAGLTFLPPREPAVLGDVWQKILGK
;
A
#
# COMPACT_ATOMS: atom_id res chain seq x y z
N MET A 1 90.07 -11.36 25.62
CA MET A 1 88.99 -10.37 25.78
C MET A 1 88.24 -10.35 24.46
N LYS A 2 87.06 -10.95 24.38
CA LYS A 2 86.23 -11.08 23.19
C LYS A 2 84.95 -10.29 23.46
N SER A 3 84.79 -9.14 22.73
CA SER A 3 83.61 -8.30 22.80
C SER A 3 82.53 -8.86 21.88
N PHE A 4 81.32 -9.21 22.40
CA PHE A 4 80.15 -9.52 21.63
C PHE A 4 79.32 -8.24 21.40
N LEU A 5 79.13 -7.91 20.13
CA LEU A 5 78.12 -6.91 19.73
C LEU A 5 76.80 -7.62 19.52
N ALA A 6 75.76 -7.20 20.25
CA ALA A 6 74.42 -7.63 20.07
C ALA A 6 73.71 -6.65 19.09
N ALA A 7 73.26 -7.18 17.96
CA ALA A 7 72.44 -6.43 16.99
C ALA A 7 70.97 -6.61 17.33
N SER A 8 70.30 -5.48 17.71
CA SER A 8 68.82 -5.44 17.92
C SER A 8 68.12 -5.21 16.58
N VAL A 9 67.32 -6.21 16.18
CA VAL A 9 66.40 -6.08 15.00
C VAL A 9 65.08 -5.48 15.48
N VAL A 10 64.78 -4.27 15.06
CA VAL A 10 63.48 -3.62 15.26
C VAL A 10 62.54 -4.05 14.12
N ALA A 11 61.55 -4.88 14.44
CA ALA A 11 60.50 -5.24 13.50
C ALA A 11 59.44 -4.13 13.46
N VAL A 12 59.35 -3.40 12.35
CA VAL A 12 58.29 -2.41 12.11
C VAL A 12 57.07 -3.18 11.56
N ALA A 13 56.04 -3.35 12.38
CA ALA A 13 54.74 -3.88 11.95
C ALA A 13 53.95 -2.78 11.26
N THR A 14 53.84 -2.83 9.93
CA THR A 14 52.95 -2.00 9.12
C THR A 14 51.52 -2.52 9.28
N MET A 15 50.68 -1.81 10.07
CA MET A 15 49.23 -2.01 10.08
C MET A 15 48.65 -1.48 8.77
N ALA A 16 48.28 -2.36 7.86
CA ALA A 16 47.46 -2.03 6.71
C ALA A 16 46.04 -1.73 7.22
N ALA A 17 45.70 -0.44 7.34
CA ALA A 17 44.32 -0.01 7.54
C ALA A 17 43.50 -0.38 6.31
N CYS A 18 42.63 -1.38 6.42
CA CYS A 18 41.60 -1.63 5.42
C CYS A 18 40.62 -0.45 5.43
N ALA A 19 40.88 0.55 4.58
CA ALA A 19 39.91 1.58 4.27
C ALA A 19 38.76 0.92 3.50
N THR A 20 37.66 0.63 4.18
CA THR A 20 36.39 0.37 3.51
C THR A 20 36.07 1.58 2.64
N PRO A 21 35.86 1.39 1.30
CA PRO A 21 35.50 2.53 0.46
C PRO A 21 34.19 3.12 1.02
N ALA A 22 34.24 4.38 1.44
CA ALA A 22 33.05 5.15 1.72
C ALA A 22 32.23 5.18 0.43
N ARG A 23 31.12 4.42 0.41
CA ARG A 23 30.19 4.40 -0.71
C ARG A 23 29.68 5.83 -0.83
N ALA A 24 29.98 6.50 -1.95
CA ALA A 24 29.46 7.84 -2.22
C ALA A 24 27.95 7.78 -2.01
N ALA A 25 27.43 8.55 -1.04
CA ALA A 25 26.00 8.62 -0.80
C ALA A 25 25.33 9.09 -2.08
N GLY A 26 24.55 8.22 -2.71
CA GLY A 26 23.76 8.57 -3.90
C GLY A 26 22.77 9.68 -3.58
N GLU A 27 22.21 10.27 -4.62
CA GLU A 27 21.11 11.24 -4.48
C GLU A 27 19.99 10.66 -3.60
N THR A 28 19.41 11.48 -2.71
CA THR A 28 18.33 11.06 -1.79
C THR A 28 17.13 10.50 -2.57
N LEU A 29 16.69 9.29 -2.22
CA LEU A 29 15.44 8.74 -2.71
C LEU A 29 14.28 9.35 -1.93
N THR A 30 13.46 10.17 -2.57
CA THR A 30 12.24 10.70 -1.94
C THR A 30 11.03 9.90 -2.38
N VAL A 31 10.29 9.35 -1.40
CA VAL A 31 9.09 8.54 -1.61
C VAL A 31 7.90 9.22 -0.96
N CYS A 32 6.83 9.47 -1.72
CA CYS A 32 5.56 9.94 -1.18
C CYS A 32 4.76 8.76 -0.61
N LEU A 33 4.28 8.90 0.63
CA LEU A 33 3.39 7.95 1.29
C LEU A 33 2.20 8.69 1.89
N ASP A 34 1.02 8.06 1.82
CA ASP A 34 -0.17 8.56 2.49
C ASP A 34 0.00 8.42 4.01
N GLU A 35 -0.29 9.49 4.76
CA GLU A 35 -0.11 9.51 6.22
C GLU A 35 -1.15 8.68 6.96
N ASN A 36 -2.26 8.30 6.30
CA ASN A 36 -3.38 7.60 6.92
C ASN A 36 -3.85 6.39 6.10
N LEU A 37 -2.94 5.48 5.80
CA LEU A 37 -3.23 4.25 5.06
C LEU A 37 -2.77 2.97 5.81
N PRO A 38 -3.12 2.80 7.11
CA PRO A 38 -2.69 1.62 7.86
C PRO A 38 -3.22 0.32 7.25
N PRO A 39 -2.49 -0.80 7.39
CA PRO A 39 -1.15 -0.98 7.95
C PRO A 39 -0.02 -0.74 6.94
N LEU A 40 -0.32 -0.12 5.78
CA LEU A 40 0.66 0.17 4.73
C LEU A 40 1.54 1.35 5.11
N SER A 41 0.95 2.48 5.49
CA SER A 41 1.67 3.66 5.95
C SER A 41 0.86 4.44 6.98
N ALA A 42 1.53 4.96 7.99
CA ALA A 42 0.94 5.82 9.00
C ALA A 42 1.96 6.81 9.54
N HIS A 43 1.56 8.09 9.55
CA HIS A 43 2.30 9.20 10.12
C HIS A 43 1.40 9.98 11.07
N HIS A 44 1.75 10.00 12.35
CA HIS A 44 1.01 10.72 13.35
C HIS A 44 1.96 11.58 14.18
N ARG A 45 1.62 12.85 14.35
CA ARG A 45 2.44 13.79 15.12
C ARG A 45 2.82 13.21 16.50
N GLY A 46 4.13 13.16 16.78
CA GLY A 46 4.66 12.67 18.05
C GLY A 46 4.73 11.14 18.18
N LYS A 47 4.45 10.40 17.12
CA LYS A 47 4.67 8.95 17.04
C LYS A 47 5.70 8.65 15.94
N PRO A 48 6.45 7.54 16.05
CA PRO A 48 7.30 7.07 14.97
C PRO A 48 6.47 6.72 13.73
N ASP A 49 7.04 7.00 12.56
CA ASP A 49 6.50 6.53 11.29
C ASP A 49 6.41 5.02 11.27
N SER A 50 5.32 4.48 10.71
CA SER A 50 5.08 3.05 10.76
C SER A 50 4.35 2.56 9.51
N GLY A 51 4.41 1.25 9.30
CA GLY A 51 3.71 0.55 8.25
C GLY A 51 4.63 -0.17 7.28
N PHE A 52 4.01 -1.01 6.47
CA PHE A 52 4.71 -1.86 5.52
C PHE A 52 5.50 -1.06 4.46
N ASP A 53 4.90 -0.01 3.88
CA ASP A 53 5.54 0.78 2.83
C ASP A 53 6.69 1.63 3.33
N VAL A 54 6.65 2.07 4.61
CA VAL A 54 7.79 2.75 5.25
C VAL A 54 9.00 1.81 5.29
N ALA A 55 8.78 0.58 5.76
CA ALA A 55 9.83 -0.43 5.85
C ALA A 55 10.32 -0.90 4.47
N LEU A 56 9.40 -1.04 3.51
CA LEU A 56 9.74 -1.42 2.13
C LEU A 56 10.53 -0.31 1.42
N ALA A 57 10.13 0.96 1.57
CA ALA A 57 10.85 2.09 1.01
C ALA A 57 12.29 2.17 1.57
N GLN A 58 12.47 1.92 2.87
CA GLN A 58 13.80 1.85 3.48
C GLN A 58 14.63 0.70 2.90
N ALA A 59 14.05 -0.49 2.79
CA ALA A 59 14.74 -1.66 2.22
C ALA A 59 15.16 -1.43 0.75
N ILE A 60 14.34 -0.72 -0.03
CA ILE A 60 14.68 -0.34 -1.41
C ILE A 60 15.81 0.70 -1.41
N ALA A 61 15.71 1.75 -0.60
CA ALA A 61 16.73 2.79 -0.50
C ALA A 61 18.11 2.19 -0.12
N ASP A 62 18.13 1.25 0.83
CA ASP A 62 19.33 0.52 1.24
C ASP A 62 19.93 -0.28 0.08
N ARG A 63 19.09 -0.97 -0.72
CA ARG A 63 19.54 -1.71 -1.92
C ARG A 63 20.11 -0.80 -2.99
N LEU A 64 19.54 0.39 -3.14
CA LEU A 64 20.02 1.40 -4.08
C LEU A 64 21.26 2.16 -3.54
N GLY A 65 21.59 2.01 -2.26
CA GLY A 65 22.64 2.76 -1.58
C GLY A 65 22.36 4.28 -1.51
N ARG A 66 21.09 4.65 -1.40
CA ARG A 66 20.60 6.04 -1.35
C ARG A 66 19.99 6.33 0.02
N PRO A 67 20.19 7.53 0.59
CA PRO A 67 19.40 7.97 1.75
C PRO A 67 17.92 8.01 1.39
N LEU A 68 17.05 7.59 2.32
CA LEU A 68 15.59 7.70 2.17
C LEU A 68 15.09 9.02 2.75
N ARG A 69 14.16 9.66 2.08
CA ARG A 69 13.28 10.69 2.62
C ARG A 69 11.83 10.34 2.30
N ILE A 70 10.97 10.29 3.30
CA ILE A 70 9.54 10.14 3.09
C ILE A 70 8.92 11.54 3.02
N GLN A 71 8.14 11.78 1.99
CA GLN A 71 7.26 12.94 1.86
C GLN A 71 5.85 12.48 2.18
N TRP A 72 5.35 12.85 3.33
CA TRP A 72 4.01 12.55 3.76
C TRP A 72 2.98 13.42 3.06
N PHE A 73 1.83 12.84 2.71
CA PHE A 73 0.67 13.56 2.18
C PHE A 73 -0.63 12.98 2.72
N GLU A 74 -1.66 13.79 2.79
CA GLU A 74 -3.02 13.37 3.13
C GLU A 74 -3.86 13.31 1.87
N SER A 75 -4.36 12.12 1.51
CA SER A 75 -5.27 11.97 0.38
C SER A 75 -6.63 12.55 0.71
N LYS A 76 -7.12 13.45 -0.13
CA LYS A 76 -8.44 14.07 -0.01
C LYS A 76 -9.36 13.50 -1.06
N LEU A 77 -10.38 12.79 -0.60
CA LEU A 77 -11.45 12.31 -1.46
C LEU A 77 -12.48 13.42 -1.68
N ASP A 78 -12.13 14.44 -2.46
CA ASP A 78 -13.05 15.48 -2.88
C ASP A 78 -13.49 15.31 -4.36
N GLU A 79 -14.50 16.07 -4.81
CA GLU A 79 -15.07 15.95 -6.15
C GLU A 79 -14.03 16.20 -7.27
N ASP A 80 -13.01 17.02 -7.00
CA ASP A 80 -11.98 17.42 -7.95
C ASP A 80 -10.70 16.60 -7.86
N SER A 81 -10.65 15.58 -6.99
CA SER A 81 -9.45 14.81 -6.68
C SER A 81 -9.67 13.30 -6.79
N SER A 82 -8.59 12.59 -7.01
CA SER A 82 -8.53 11.14 -6.90
C SER A 82 -7.11 10.73 -6.52
N PRO A 83 -6.91 9.55 -5.92
CA PRO A 83 -5.56 9.07 -5.58
C PRO A 83 -4.59 9.09 -6.79
N ALA A 84 -5.11 8.85 -8.00
CA ALA A 84 -4.32 8.90 -9.22
C ALA A 84 -3.89 10.32 -9.60
N LEU A 85 -4.79 11.30 -9.47
CA LEU A 85 -4.49 12.70 -9.74
C LEU A 85 -3.52 13.29 -8.71
N GLU A 86 -3.71 12.97 -7.42
CA GLU A 86 -2.85 13.40 -6.32
C GLU A 86 -1.44 12.86 -6.46
N ALA A 87 -1.29 11.55 -6.73
CA ALA A 87 -0.01 10.92 -6.96
C ALA A 87 0.72 11.55 -8.16
N ASN A 88 0.01 11.77 -9.28
CA ASN A 88 0.58 12.39 -10.46
C ASN A 88 1.01 13.83 -10.19
N ALA A 89 0.20 14.61 -9.46
CA ALA A 89 0.53 16.01 -9.12
C ALA A 89 1.79 16.08 -8.23
N LEU A 90 1.91 15.19 -7.22
CA LEU A 90 3.09 15.12 -6.35
C LEU A 90 4.37 14.80 -7.13
N LEU A 91 4.31 13.80 -8.02
CA LEU A 91 5.42 13.40 -8.88
C LEU A 91 5.78 14.50 -9.88
N SER A 92 4.80 15.07 -10.56
CA SER A 92 5.00 16.11 -11.58
C SER A 92 5.51 17.44 -11.00
N ASP A 93 5.20 17.70 -9.72
CA ASP A 93 5.73 18.85 -8.97
C ASP A 93 7.11 18.59 -8.34
N GLY A 94 7.65 17.37 -8.50
CA GLY A 94 8.95 17.00 -7.95
C GLY A 94 8.97 16.87 -6.43
N ARG A 95 7.82 16.64 -5.77
CA ARG A 95 7.77 16.43 -4.31
C ARG A 95 8.39 15.10 -3.92
N CYS A 96 8.28 14.11 -4.76
CA CYS A 96 8.92 12.82 -4.64
C CYS A 96 9.24 12.21 -6.01
N ALA A 97 10.08 11.19 -6.01
CA ALA A 97 10.43 10.44 -7.20
C ALA A 97 9.52 9.20 -7.39
N LEU A 98 8.92 8.72 -6.30
CA LEU A 98 8.01 7.58 -6.27
C LEU A 98 6.83 7.85 -5.35
N VAL A 99 5.66 7.30 -5.67
CA VAL A 99 4.52 7.18 -4.74
C VAL A 99 4.30 5.71 -4.43
N GLY A 100 4.23 5.35 -3.14
CA GLY A 100 4.00 3.97 -2.68
C GLY A 100 2.54 3.60 -2.61
N SER A 101 2.26 2.32 -2.37
CA SER A 101 0.91 1.74 -2.26
C SER A 101 -0.03 2.04 -3.42
N TYR A 102 0.52 2.38 -4.57
CA TYR A 102 -0.27 2.75 -5.72
C TYR A 102 -1.03 1.54 -6.28
N VAL A 103 -2.32 1.73 -6.55
CA VAL A 103 -3.19 0.69 -7.12
C VAL A 103 -2.90 0.57 -8.62
N LEU A 104 -2.41 -0.59 -9.05
CA LEU A 104 -1.98 -0.83 -10.42
C LEU A 104 -3.17 -1.25 -11.30
N THR A 105 -3.97 -0.27 -11.72
CA THR A 105 -5.01 -0.45 -12.72
C THR A 105 -4.70 0.39 -13.95
N ARG A 106 -5.21 -0.02 -15.11
CA ARG A 106 -5.03 0.76 -16.35
C ARG A 106 -5.54 2.19 -16.17
N ASP A 107 -6.72 2.34 -15.59
CA ASP A 107 -7.37 3.64 -15.43
C ASP A 107 -6.60 4.57 -14.50
N SER A 108 -5.90 4.02 -13.49
CA SER A 108 -5.08 4.81 -12.56
C SER A 108 -3.76 5.28 -13.18
N LEU A 109 -3.27 4.63 -14.23
CA LEU A 109 -2.01 4.92 -14.91
C LEU A 109 -2.19 5.78 -16.16
N VAL A 110 -3.34 5.68 -16.81
CA VAL A 110 -3.66 6.55 -17.96
C VAL A 110 -3.93 7.95 -17.44
N ALA A 111 -3.26 8.95 -18.05
CA ALA A 111 -3.56 10.33 -17.75
C ALA A 111 -5.06 10.57 -17.99
N PRO A 112 -5.85 10.92 -16.97
CA PRO A 112 -7.22 11.33 -17.19
C PRO A 112 -7.21 12.50 -18.16
N GLY A 113 -8.28 12.71 -18.93
CA GLY A 113 -8.39 13.84 -19.88
C GLY A 113 -8.19 15.24 -19.27
N VAL A 114 -7.81 15.28 -17.99
CA VAL A 114 -7.46 16.47 -17.20
C VAL A 114 -5.97 16.75 -17.34
N LYS A 115 -5.60 17.93 -17.77
CA LYS A 115 -4.20 18.32 -17.99
C LYS A 115 -3.48 18.81 -16.73
N THR A 116 -4.22 19.19 -15.70
CA THR A 116 -3.66 19.73 -14.45
C THR A 116 -4.46 19.24 -13.25
N ALA A 117 -3.82 19.02 -12.10
CA ALA A 117 -4.47 18.73 -10.83
C ALA A 117 -3.95 19.60 -9.70
N LYS A 118 -4.71 19.70 -8.61
CA LYS A 118 -4.25 20.29 -7.35
C LYS A 118 -3.32 19.29 -6.65
N LEU A 119 -2.38 19.81 -5.87
CA LEU A 119 -1.62 19.02 -4.93
C LEU A 119 -2.54 18.63 -3.76
N PRO A 120 -2.41 17.40 -3.22
CA PRO A 120 -2.99 17.07 -1.91
C PRO A 120 -2.30 17.91 -0.81
N ASP A 121 -2.81 17.90 0.41
CA ASP A 121 -2.05 18.41 1.54
C ASP A 121 -0.83 17.51 1.78
N PHE A 122 0.32 18.10 2.03
CA PHE A 122 1.57 17.39 2.27
C PHE A 122 2.42 18.13 3.30
N ASP A 123 3.32 17.41 3.94
CA ASP A 123 4.22 17.98 4.93
C ASP A 123 5.08 19.09 4.33
N GLY A 124 5.04 20.26 4.98
CA GLY A 124 5.71 21.47 4.51
C GLY A 124 4.94 22.24 3.44
N ALA A 125 3.68 21.87 3.14
CA ALA A 125 2.85 22.60 2.19
C ALA A 125 2.61 24.05 2.63
N THR A 126 2.86 24.99 1.74
CA THR A 126 2.60 26.41 1.95
C THR A 126 1.20 26.78 1.47
N ARG A 127 0.70 27.98 1.84
CA ARG A 127 -0.60 28.45 1.36
C ARG A 127 -0.70 28.50 -0.18
N PRO A 128 0.32 28.95 -0.93
CA PRO A 128 0.32 28.87 -2.40
C PRO A 128 0.22 27.44 -2.95
N ASP A 129 0.85 26.45 -2.32
CA ASP A 129 0.82 25.06 -2.78
C ASP A 129 -0.60 24.51 -2.80
N ARG A 130 -1.43 24.85 -1.81
CA ARG A 130 -2.81 24.36 -1.65
C ARG A 130 -3.78 24.83 -2.73
N THR A 131 -3.43 25.88 -3.47
CA THR A 131 -4.27 26.46 -4.53
C THR A 131 -3.69 26.26 -5.92
N ARG A 132 -2.43 25.83 -6.00
CA ARG A 132 -1.71 25.67 -7.26
C ARG A 132 -2.18 24.41 -7.99
N ARG A 133 -2.34 24.53 -9.30
CA ARG A 133 -2.57 23.41 -10.20
C ARG A 133 -1.26 23.05 -10.92
N VAL A 134 -0.94 21.78 -10.93
CA VAL A 134 0.30 21.23 -11.51
C VAL A 134 -0.03 20.56 -12.83
N PRO A 135 0.71 20.85 -13.92
CA PRO A 135 0.62 20.08 -15.16
C PRO A 135 1.00 18.61 -14.90
N LEU A 136 0.15 17.69 -15.36
CA LEU A 136 0.33 16.26 -15.10
C LEU A 136 1.27 15.61 -16.12
N GLY A 137 2.18 14.77 -15.62
CA GLY A 137 3.05 13.94 -16.43
C GLY A 137 2.42 12.58 -16.79
N VAL A 138 3.20 11.76 -17.45
CA VAL A 138 2.84 10.37 -17.76
C VAL A 138 3.40 9.48 -16.66
N LEU A 139 2.54 8.66 -16.05
CA LEU A 139 2.91 7.74 -15.00
C LEU A 139 3.43 6.41 -15.57
N ALA A 140 4.39 5.82 -14.88
CA ALA A 140 4.84 4.46 -15.13
C ALA A 140 4.91 3.65 -13.83
N PRO A 141 4.37 2.41 -13.80
CA PRO A 141 4.39 1.58 -12.62
C PRO A 141 5.72 0.87 -12.43
N SER A 142 6.07 0.57 -11.18
CA SER A 142 7.00 -0.51 -10.88
C SER A 142 6.36 -1.88 -11.10
N GLN A 143 7.15 -2.95 -11.00
CA GLN A 143 6.57 -4.26 -10.75
C GLN A 143 5.76 -4.23 -9.44
N PRO A 144 4.67 -5.01 -9.36
CA PRO A 144 3.88 -5.09 -8.15
C PRO A 144 4.64 -5.79 -7.03
N TYR A 145 4.34 -5.43 -5.78
CA TYR A 145 4.94 -6.06 -4.60
C TYR A 145 3.90 -6.67 -3.64
N LEU A 146 2.62 -6.36 -3.80
CA LEU A 146 1.54 -6.83 -2.95
C LEU A 146 0.27 -7.00 -3.77
N TYR A 147 -0.52 -8.06 -3.47
CA TYR A 147 -1.89 -8.22 -3.97
C TYR A 147 -2.89 -7.89 -2.86
N SER A 148 -3.87 -7.02 -3.16
CA SER A 148 -4.96 -6.60 -2.28
C SER A 148 -6.29 -7.12 -2.83
N PRO A 149 -6.80 -8.26 -2.34
CA PRO A 149 -8.13 -8.74 -2.68
C PRO A 149 -9.21 -8.11 -1.80
N LEU A 150 -10.45 -8.19 -2.25
CA LEU A 150 -11.60 -8.09 -1.36
C LEU A 150 -11.80 -9.44 -0.65
N THR A 151 -12.19 -9.37 0.62
CA THR A 151 -12.54 -10.54 1.44
C THR A 151 -13.87 -10.31 2.13
N ILE A 152 -14.55 -11.40 2.46
CA ILE A 152 -15.74 -11.35 3.31
C ILE A 152 -15.28 -11.38 4.76
N ALA A 153 -15.64 -10.35 5.53
CA ALA A 153 -15.50 -10.31 6.97
C ALA A 153 -16.85 -10.61 7.62
N LEU A 154 -16.82 -11.42 8.67
CA LEU A 154 -17.97 -11.89 9.43
C LEU A 154 -17.93 -11.31 10.85
N GLY A 155 -19.04 -10.75 11.31
CA GLY A 155 -19.21 -10.36 12.70
C GLY A 155 -19.31 -11.58 13.63
N PRO A 156 -19.14 -11.39 14.95
CA PRO A 156 -19.07 -12.49 15.92
C PRO A 156 -20.27 -13.43 15.88
N GLN A 157 -21.48 -12.88 15.71
CA GLN A 157 -22.70 -13.69 15.64
C GLN A 157 -22.78 -14.51 14.34
N ALA A 158 -22.30 -13.95 13.22
CA ALA A 158 -22.27 -14.65 11.95
C ALA A 158 -21.22 -15.75 11.94
N VAL A 159 -20.08 -15.53 12.59
CA VAL A 159 -19.03 -16.56 12.79
C VAL A 159 -19.61 -17.77 13.53
N GLU A 160 -20.40 -17.57 14.59
CA GLU A 160 -21.07 -18.63 15.32
C GLU A 160 -22.07 -19.41 14.44
N LYS A 161 -22.91 -18.68 13.69
CA LYS A 161 -23.89 -19.26 12.77
C LYS A 161 -23.24 -19.96 11.56
N ALA A 162 -22.08 -19.46 11.15
CA ALA A 162 -21.34 -19.99 10.00
C ALA A 162 -20.39 -21.14 10.35
N ARG A 163 -20.30 -21.60 11.61
CA ARG A 163 -19.41 -22.70 12.02
C ARG A 163 -19.66 -23.98 11.21
N ASP A 164 -20.91 -24.20 10.81
CA ASP A 164 -21.31 -25.35 10.01
C ASP A 164 -21.57 -25.00 8.53
N ARG A 165 -21.31 -23.74 8.15
CA ARG A 165 -21.60 -23.21 6.82
C ARG A 165 -20.36 -22.56 6.23
N HIS A 166 -19.75 -23.22 5.26
CA HIS A 166 -18.61 -22.66 4.54
C HIS A 166 -19.07 -21.49 3.66
N ILE A 167 -18.45 -20.29 3.85
CA ILE A 167 -18.66 -19.14 2.98
C ILE A 167 -17.72 -19.28 1.79
N ALA A 168 -18.25 -19.77 0.68
CA ALA A 168 -17.51 -20.02 -0.57
C ALA A 168 -17.61 -18.84 -1.56
N GLY A 169 -18.52 -17.89 -1.32
CA GLY A 169 -18.74 -16.76 -2.21
C GLY A 169 -19.70 -15.72 -1.66
N VAL A 170 -19.85 -14.61 -2.39
CA VAL A 170 -20.78 -13.52 -2.02
C VAL A 170 -22.25 -13.97 -1.99
N GLY A 171 -22.61 -15.01 -2.77
CA GLY A 171 -23.96 -15.57 -2.75
C GLY A 171 -24.38 -16.20 -1.43
N ASP A 172 -23.40 -16.63 -0.61
CA ASP A 172 -23.66 -17.21 0.72
C ASP A 172 -24.04 -16.16 1.76
N LEU A 173 -23.94 -14.87 1.42
CA LEU A 173 -24.36 -13.75 2.26
C LEU A 173 -25.88 -13.51 2.23
N ALA A 174 -26.63 -14.16 1.32
CA ALA A 174 -28.08 -14.00 1.24
C ALA A 174 -28.76 -14.31 2.59
N GLY A 175 -29.62 -13.39 3.04
CA GLY A 175 -30.31 -13.44 4.31
C GLY A 175 -29.48 -13.02 5.53
N MET A 176 -28.24 -12.52 5.31
CA MET A 176 -27.42 -11.87 6.35
C MET A 176 -27.64 -10.36 6.30
N ARG A 177 -27.46 -9.67 7.42
CA ARG A 177 -27.40 -8.20 7.46
C ARG A 177 -26.05 -7.76 6.94
N ILE A 178 -26.00 -7.35 5.67
CA ILE A 178 -24.75 -6.98 4.98
C ILE A 178 -24.53 -5.49 5.12
N GLY A 179 -23.40 -5.07 5.69
CA GLY A 179 -22.98 -3.67 5.66
C GLY A 179 -22.05 -3.43 4.49
N ILE A 180 -22.19 -2.29 3.82
CA ILE A 180 -21.27 -1.88 2.75
C ILE A 180 -21.09 -0.37 2.71
N GLU A 181 -19.87 0.10 2.45
CA GLU A 181 -19.62 1.51 2.23
C GLU A 181 -20.01 1.91 0.81
N SER A 182 -20.88 2.90 0.71
CA SER A 182 -21.40 3.42 -0.57
C SER A 182 -20.28 3.89 -1.49
N GLY A 183 -20.42 3.61 -2.80
CA GLY A 183 -19.51 4.06 -3.84
C GLY A 183 -18.18 3.29 -3.91
N THR A 184 -18.03 2.22 -3.15
CA THR A 184 -16.83 1.36 -3.22
C THR A 184 -16.96 0.29 -4.31
N LEU A 185 -15.83 -0.33 -4.68
CA LEU A 185 -15.83 -1.50 -5.56
C LEU A 185 -16.68 -2.64 -4.99
N ALA A 186 -16.61 -2.86 -3.69
CA ALA A 186 -17.38 -3.88 -2.99
C ALA A 186 -18.89 -3.60 -3.05
N ASP A 187 -19.29 -2.34 -2.96
CA ASP A 187 -20.68 -1.90 -3.15
C ASP A 187 -21.19 -2.28 -4.54
N ALA A 188 -20.45 -1.89 -5.59
CA ALA A 188 -20.83 -2.24 -6.97
C ALA A 188 -20.95 -3.77 -7.18
N ILE A 189 -20.05 -4.55 -6.60
CA ILE A 189 -20.10 -6.02 -6.68
C ILE A 189 -21.35 -6.58 -6.03
N LEU A 190 -21.65 -6.18 -4.79
CA LEU A 190 -22.80 -6.70 -4.04
C LEU A 190 -24.12 -6.26 -4.65
N MET A 191 -24.21 -5.00 -5.10
CA MET A 191 -25.41 -4.46 -5.74
C MET A 191 -25.73 -5.11 -7.08
N THR A 192 -24.72 -5.56 -7.82
CA THR A 192 -24.91 -6.18 -9.14
C THR A 192 -24.91 -7.72 -9.12
N PHE A 193 -24.57 -8.31 -7.96
CA PHE A 193 -24.49 -9.76 -7.84
C PHE A 193 -25.83 -10.45 -8.16
N ASP A 194 -25.79 -11.39 -9.10
CA ASP A 194 -26.94 -12.22 -9.52
C ASP A 194 -28.22 -11.38 -9.75
N ASN A 195 -28.09 -10.32 -10.58
CA ASN A 195 -29.17 -9.37 -10.90
C ASN A 195 -29.74 -8.65 -9.65
N GLY A 196 -28.91 -8.37 -8.65
CA GLY A 196 -29.34 -7.62 -7.47
C GLY A 196 -29.91 -8.48 -6.34
N ARG A 197 -29.64 -9.78 -6.35
CA ARG A 197 -30.16 -10.75 -5.36
C ARG A 197 -29.91 -10.39 -3.90
N LEU A 198 -28.89 -9.59 -3.61
CA LEU A 198 -28.51 -9.22 -2.24
C LEU A 198 -29.03 -7.84 -1.82
N ILE A 199 -29.68 -7.08 -2.70
CA ILE A 199 -30.04 -5.67 -2.46
C ILE A 199 -30.85 -5.48 -1.18
N ASP A 200 -31.82 -6.36 -0.92
CA ASP A 200 -32.70 -6.25 0.26
C ASP A 200 -31.97 -6.56 1.58
N ASP A 201 -30.83 -7.22 1.51
CA ASP A 201 -30.01 -7.60 2.67
C ASP A 201 -28.94 -6.52 3.00
N ILE A 202 -28.78 -5.48 2.12
CA ILE A 202 -27.70 -4.50 2.19
C ILE A 202 -28.10 -3.26 2.97
N THR A 203 -27.25 -2.87 3.93
CA THR A 203 -27.26 -1.58 4.59
C THR A 203 -26.08 -0.75 4.10
N HIS A 204 -26.38 0.38 3.46
CA HIS A 204 -25.34 1.31 2.98
C HIS A 204 -24.86 2.23 4.11
N LEU A 205 -23.55 2.36 4.22
CA LEU A 205 -22.87 3.23 5.16
C LEU A 205 -22.08 4.30 4.38
N VAL A 206 -21.96 5.48 4.97
CA VAL A 206 -21.21 6.58 4.37
C VAL A 206 -19.75 6.48 4.78
N PRO A 207 -18.81 6.34 3.82
CA PRO A 207 -17.38 6.28 4.14
C PRO A 207 -16.92 7.49 4.95
N GLY A 208 -16.09 7.24 5.96
CA GLY A 208 -15.55 8.29 6.84
C GLY A 208 -16.52 8.86 7.89
N ARG A 209 -17.82 8.61 7.77
CA ARG A 209 -18.83 8.99 8.77
C ARG A 209 -19.30 7.81 9.60
N ASP A 210 -19.61 6.71 8.95
CA ASP A 210 -20.19 5.54 9.59
C ASP A 210 -19.10 4.50 9.90
N ASP A 211 -19.22 3.82 11.02
CA ASP A 211 -18.25 2.85 11.52
C ASP A 211 -18.66 1.41 11.11
N LEU A 212 -18.31 1.01 9.89
CA LEU A 212 -18.66 -0.31 9.33
C LEU A 212 -18.14 -1.47 10.19
N LEU A 213 -16.86 -1.45 10.56
CA LEU A 213 -16.25 -2.57 11.30
C LEU A 213 -16.67 -2.58 12.76
N GLY A 214 -16.88 -1.42 13.36
CA GLY A 214 -17.48 -1.34 14.70
C GLY A 214 -18.91 -1.86 14.73
N ALA A 215 -19.75 -1.56 13.74
CA ALA A 215 -21.10 -2.10 13.61
C ALA A 215 -21.08 -3.64 13.46
N LEU A 216 -20.11 -4.17 12.71
CA LEU A 216 -19.88 -5.60 12.57
C LEU A 216 -19.48 -6.23 13.93
N GLU A 217 -18.53 -5.60 14.66
CA GLU A 217 -18.08 -6.07 15.98
C GLU A 217 -19.19 -6.08 17.02
N ARG A 218 -20.08 -5.07 16.99
CA ARG A 218 -21.25 -4.98 17.88
C ARG A 218 -22.39 -5.95 17.50
N GLY A 219 -22.28 -6.62 16.33
CA GLY A 219 -23.30 -7.52 15.84
C GLY A 219 -24.55 -6.83 15.28
N GLU A 220 -24.46 -5.55 14.94
CA GLU A 220 -25.48 -4.80 14.21
C GLU A 220 -25.56 -5.26 12.76
N LEU A 221 -24.42 -5.71 12.22
CA LEU A 221 -24.23 -6.32 10.90
C LEU A 221 -23.70 -7.73 11.06
N ASP A 222 -23.99 -8.60 10.10
CA ASP A 222 -23.52 -9.99 10.08
C ASP A 222 -22.26 -10.14 9.22
N ALA A 223 -22.21 -9.45 8.08
CA ALA A 223 -21.11 -9.60 7.11
C ALA A 223 -20.83 -8.29 6.34
N THR A 224 -19.64 -8.22 5.76
CA THR A 224 -19.26 -7.20 4.77
C THR A 224 -18.27 -7.77 3.77
N LEU A 225 -18.24 -7.20 2.57
CA LEU A 225 -17.18 -7.38 1.58
C LEU A 225 -16.27 -6.14 1.62
N LEU A 226 -14.97 -6.30 1.87
CA LEU A 226 -14.04 -5.17 2.01
C LEU A 226 -12.62 -5.54 1.59
N ASP A 227 -11.78 -4.53 1.35
CA ASP A 227 -10.33 -4.72 1.15
C ASP A 227 -9.73 -5.42 2.38
N LEU A 228 -9.02 -6.54 2.16
CA LEU A 228 -8.37 -7.33 3.22
C LEU A 228 -7.50 -6.46 4.13
N ARG A 229 -6.81 -5.46 3.57
CA ARG A 229 -5.99 -4.52 4.32
C ARG A 229 -6.77 -3.77 5.42
N ARG A 230 -8.04 -3.42 5.16
CA ARG A 230 -8.87 -2.74 6.16
C ARG A 230 -9.19 -3.65 7.35
N LEU A 231 -9.40 -4.93 7.08
CA LEU A 231 -9.57 -5.92 8.14
C LEU A 231 -8.28 -6.11 8.95
N ASP A 232 -7.13 -6.14 8.27
CA ASP A 232 -5.82 -6.22 8.94
C ASP A 232 -5.58 -5.00 9.82
N ALA A 233 -5.87 -3.78 9.32
CA ALA A 233 -5.77 -2.53 10.09
C ALA A 233 -6.68 -2.54 11.34
N TRP A 234 -7.93 -3.00 11.16
CA TRP A 234 -8.86 -3.12 12.29
C TRP A 234 -8.33 -4.05 13.37
N ARG A 235 -7.87 -5.24 13.00
CA ARG A 235 -7.31 -6.23 13.92
C ARG A 235 -6.05 -5.74 14.63
N ALA A 236 -5.20 -5.01 13.92
CA ALA A 236 -4.01 -4.40 14.53
C ALA A 236 -4.36 -3.34 15.58
N ALA A 237 -5.46 -2.60 15.37
CA ALA A 237 -5.95 -1.58 16.31
C ALA A 237 -6.82 -2.15 17.44
N HIS A 238 -7.42 -3.33 17.26
CA HIS A 238 -8.39 -3.95 18.17
C HIS A 238 -7.99 -5.40 18.44
N ALA A 239 -7.06 -5.61 19.36
CA ALA A 239 -6.50 -6.95 19.67
C ALA A 239 -7.58 -7.96 20.13
N ASP A 240 -8.68 -7.48 20.73
CA ASP A 240 -9.79 -8.30 21.21
C ASP A 240 -10.90 -8.48 20.15
N SER A 241 -10.69 -8.01 18.93
CA SER A 241 -11.71 -8.11 17.87
C SER A 241 -12.04 -9.56 17.55
N ARG A 242 -13.34 -9.83 17.48
CA ARG A 242 -13.90 -11.14 17.12
C ARG A 242 -14.35 -11.24 15.68
N ILE A 243 -14.14 -10.18 14.89
CA ILE A 243 -14.38 -10.21 13.45
C ILE A 243 -13.47 -11.23 12.80
N ALA A 244 -14.01 -12.14 12.01
CA ALA A 244 -13.25 -13.17 11.31
C ALA A 244 -13.27 -12.93 9.78
N ALA A 245 -12.15 -13.21 9.10
CA ALA A 245 -12.17 -13.40 7.67
C ALA A 245 -12.78 -14.76 7.36
N SER A 246 -13.66 -14.83 6.35
CA SER A 246 -14.28 -16.09 5.94
C SER A 246 -13.30 -17.06 5.25
N GLY A 247 -12.12 -16.58 4.86
CA GLY A 247 -11.18 -17.30 3.99
C GLY A 247 -11.48 -17.15 2.51
N TYR A 248 -12.61 -16.59 2.14
CA TYR A 248 -12.95 -16.30 0.75
C TYR A 248 -12.28 -15.01 0.29
N PHE A 249 -11.67 -15.04 -0.89
CA PHE A 249 -11.19 -13.88 -1.63
C PHE A 249 -11.97 -13.72 -2.92
N TYR A 250 -12.52 -12.52 -3.12
CA TYR A 250 -13.20 -12.21 -4.36
C TYR A 250 -12.22 -12.33 -5.54
N PRO A 251 -12.63 -12.88 -6.69
CA PRO A 251 -11.72 -13.14 -7.82
C PRO A 251 -11.05 -11.90 -8.39
N ILE A 252 -11.68 -10.73 -8.25
CA ILE A 252 -11.11 -9.46 -8.65
C ILE A 252 -10.49 -8.79 -7.43
N GLY A 253 -9.20 -8.53 -7.51
CA GLY A 253 -8.42 -7.75 -6.57
C GLY A 253 -7.40 -6.94 -7.35
N VAL A 254 -6.64 -6.12 -6.68
CA VAL A 254 -5.67 -5.23 -7.31
C VAL A 254 -4.26 -5.50 -6.81
N ASN A 255 -3.29 -5.38 -7.69
CA ASN A 255 -1.89 -5.31 -7.28
C ASN A 255 -1.57 -3.89 -6.81
N ARG A 256 -0.64 -3.80 -5.84
CA ARG A 256 -0.03 -2.55 -5.41
C ARG A 256 1.44 -2.53 -5.79
N GLY A 257 1.90 -1.35 -6.21
CA GLY A 257 3.28 -1.10 -6.59
C GLY A 257 3.69 0.32 -6.26
N TYR A 258 4.87 0.70 -6.68
CA TYR A 258 5.26 2.10 -6.79
C TYR A 258 4.85 2.64 -8.14
N VAL A 259 4.63 3.96 -8.20
CA VAL A 259 4.49 4.69 -9.45
C VAL A 259 5.48 5.85 -9.45
N GLY A 260 6.06 6.12 -10.61
CA GLY A 260 6.94 7.26 -10.88
C GLY A 260 6.55 7.92 -12.22
N LEU A 261 7.30 8.92 -12.64
CA LEU A 261 7.14 9.48 -13.98
C LEU A 261 7.78 8.57 -15.03
N ALA A 262 7.15 8.45 -16.19
CA ALA A 262 7.64 7.60 -17.29
C ALA A 262 9.04 8.00 -17.79
N GLY A 263 9.42 9.27 -17.62
CA GLY A 263 10.77 9.74 -17.94
C GLY A 263 11.88 9.23 -17.02
N ASP A 264 11.53 8.64 -15.86
CA ASP A 264 12.50 8.16 -14.84
C ASP A 264 12.79 6.65 -14.98
N GLU A 265 12.94 6.17 -16.21
CA GLU A 265 13.14 4.74 -16.53
C GLU A 265 14.29 4.10 -15.74
N ALA A 266 15.40 4.82 -15.57
CA ALA A 266 16.57 4.32 -14.84
C ALA A 266 16.25 4.06 -13.35
N LEU A 267 15.51 4.97 -12.72
CA LEU A 267 15.08 4.80 -11.33
C LEU A 267 14.09 3.64 -11.22
N LEU A 268 13.05 3.59 -12.06
CA LEU A 268 12.06 2.51 -12.06
C LEU A 268 12.71 1.15 -12.31
N GLY A 269 13.67 1.06 -13.23
CA GLY A 269 14.44 -0.15 -13.46
C GLY A 269 15.25 -0.61 -12.23
N ALA A 270 15.89 0.33 -11.53
CA ALA A 270 16.64 0.05 -10.31
C ALA A 270 15.70 -0.39 -9.15
N VAL A 271 14.54 0.25 -9.03
CA VAL A 271 13.49 -0.11 -8.05
C VAL A 271 12.95 -1.51 -8.35
N ASN A 272 12.65 -1.84 -9.61
CA ASN A 272 12.17 -3.16 -10.00
C ASN A 272 13.19 -4.25 -9.67
N LYS A 273 14.49 -3.99 -9.93
CA LYS A 273 15.53 -4.92 -9.53
C LYS A 273 15.58 -5.11 -8.01
N ALA A 274 15.52 -4.03 -7.23
CA ALA A 274 15.50 -4.10 -5.78
C ALA A 274 14.29 -4.87 -5.26
N LEU A 275 13.09 -4.64 -5.82
CA LEU A 275 11.88 -5.38 -5.48
C LEU A 275 12.01 -6.88 -5.77
N SER A 276 12.56 -7.25 -6.95
CA SER A 276 12.81 -8.64 -7.31
C SER A 276 13.76 -9.32 -6.31
N ASP A 277 14.85 -8.66 -5.96
CA ASP A 277 15.85 -9.17 -5.01
C ASP A 277 15.24 -9.34 -3.60
N LEU A 278 14.42 -8.37 -3.14
CA LEU A 278 13.73 -8.42 -1.85
C LEU A 278 12.64 -9.51 -1.82
N GLN A 279 11.94 -9.71 -2.92
CA GLN A 279 10.93 -10.75 -3.04
C GLN A 279 11.56 -12.14 -3.03
N ALA A 280 12.63 -12.35 -3.80
CA ALA A 280 13.37 -13.61 -3.83
C ALA A 280 13.97 -13.97 -2.46
N ALA A 281 14.39 -12.97 -1.68
CA ALA A 281 14.87 -13.14 -0.31
C ALA A 281 13.76 -13.36 0.75
N GLY A 282 12.47 -13.28 0.38
CA GLY A 282 11.34 -13.35 1.31
C GLY A 282 11.19 -12.12 2.21
N THR A 283 11.97 -11.07 1.97
CA THR A 283 11.98 -9.85 2.79
C THR A 283 10.64 -9.14 2.73
N ILE A 284 10.02 -9.02 1.55
CA ILE A 284 8.71 -8.35 1.40
C ILE A 284 7.65 -9.01 2.27
N ALA A 285 7.56 -10.35 2.24
CA ALA A 285 6.61 -11.08 3.08
C ALA A 285 6.88 -10.93 4.58
N SER A 286 8.16 -10.83 4.96
CA SER A 286 8.55 -10.60 6.36
C SER A 286 8.17 -9.20 6.84
N LEU A 287 8.41 -8.16 6.04
CA LEU A 287 8.03 -6.79 6.34
C LEU A 287 6.51 -6.64 6.45
N ALA A 288 5.75 -7.27 5.55
CA ALA A 288 4.29 -7.27 5.60
C ALA A 288 3.77 -7.87 6.91
N ARG A 289 4.27 -9.05 7.30
CA ARG A 289 3.90 -9.67 8.59
C ARG A 289 4.27 -8.80 9.79
N ALA A 290 5.44 -8.19 9.77
CA ALA A 290 5.87 -7.29 10.85
C ALA A 290 4.98 -6.06 11.00
N ALA A 291 4.38 -5.59 9.90
CA ALA A 291 3.41 -4.50 9.89
C ALA A 291 1.96 -4.94 10.20
N GLY A 292 1.73 -6.23 10.49
CA GLY A 292 0.37 -6.76 10.72
C GLY A 292 -0.46 -6.92 9.43
N LEU A 293 0.18 -6.95 8.27
CA LEU A 293 -0.46 -7.08 6.97
C LEU A 293 -0.46 -8.55 6.52
N THR A 294 -1.59 -9.06 6.08
CA THR A 294 -1.70 -10.35 5.41
C THR A 294 -1.03 -10.27 4.04
N PHE A 295 0.15 -10.87 3.92
CA PHE A 295 0.90 -10.87 2.66
C PHE A 295 0.30 -11.85 1.66
N LEU A 296 -0.08 -11.32 0.51
CA LEU A 296 -0.42 -12.10 -0.68
C LEU A 296 0.50 -11.67 -1.82
N PRO A 297 1.16 -12.62 -2.49
CA PRO A 297 2.04 -12.29 -3.60
C PRO A 297 1.25 -11.68 -4.76
N PRO A 298 1.88 -10.79 -5.54
CA PRO A 298 1.28 -10.23 -6.74
C PRO A 298 0.71 -11.29 -7.68
N ARG A 299 -0.35 -10.93 -8.41
CA ARG A 299 -1.01 -11.82 -9.39
C ARG A 299 -0.97 -11.23 -10.79
N GLU A 300 -0.96 -12.10 -11.79
CA GLU A 300 -1.14 -11.68 -13.17
C GLU A 300 -2.61 -11.36 -13.50
N PRO A 301 -2.87 -10.33 -14.31
CA PRO A 301 -1.87 -9.41 -14.90
C PRO A 301 -1.35 -8.41 -13.85
N ALA A 302 -0.08 -7.99 -13.99
CA ALA A 302 0.57 -7.04 -13.07
C ALA A 302 -0.23 -5.72 -12.95
N VAL A 303 -0.73 -5.22 -14.06
CA VAL A 303 -1.65 -4.08 -14.14
C VAL A 303 -3.03 -4.59 -14.53
N LEU A 304 -4.00 -4.42 -13.65
CA LEU A 304 -5.36 -4.86 -13.92
C LEU A 304 -5.99 -3.97 -15.02
N GLY A 305 -6.56 -4.59 -16.05
CA GLY A 305 -7.36 -3.90 -17.07
C GLY A 305 -8.67 -3.38 -16.50
N ASP A 306 -9.55 -2.95 -17.37
CA ASP A 306 -10.88 -2.40 -17.03
C ASP A 306 -11.62 -3.21 -15.96
N VAL A 307 -11.54 -2.73 -14.71
CA VAL A 307 -12.15 -3.39 -13.55
C VAL A 307 -13.66 -3.33 -13.65
N TRP A 308 -14.18 -2.17 -14.06
CA TRP A 308 -15.61 -1.93 -14.18
C TRP A 308 -16.28 -2.79 -15.26
N GLN A 309 -15.64 -2.99 -16.41
CA GLN A 309 -16.14 -3.89 -17.44
C GLN A 309 -16.24 -5.34 -16.97
N LYS A 310 -15.26 -5.79 -16.17
CA LYS A 310 -15.27 -7.15 -15.59
C LYS A 310 -16.38 -7.35 -14.55
N ILE A 311 -16.72 -6.31 -13.80
CA ILE A 311 -17.76 -6.39 -12.75
C ILE A 311 -19.14 -6.26 -13.37
N LEU A 312 -19.33 -5.34 -14.31
CA LEU A 312 -20.61 -5.07 -14.94
C LEU A 312 -20.94 -6.04 -16.07
N GLY A 313 -20.06 -7.00 -16.39
CA GLY A 313 -20.32 -8.04 -17.40
C GLY A 313 -20.42 -7.50 -18.83
N LYS A 314 -19.79 -6.36 -19.12
CA LYS A 314 -19.78 -5.75 -20.47
C LYS A 314 -18.45 -5.97 -21.17
#